data_b06911a9c735496dc1d3a61894bbda7c
#
_entry.id   b06911a9c735496dc1d3a61894bbda7c
#
_cell.length_a   1.000
_cell.length_b   1.000
_cell.length_c   1.000
_cell.angle_alpha   90.00
_cell.angle_beta   90.00
_cell.angle_gamma   90.00
#
_symmetry.space_group_name_H-M   'P 1'
#
loop_
_entity.id
_entity.type
_entity.pdbx_description
1 polymer ?
#
loop_
_entity_poly.entity_id
_entity_poly.type
_entity_poly.pdbx_seq_one_letter_code
_entity_poly.pdbx_strand_id
1 'polypeptide(L)'
;DPVFDSEAKFIAWQIKTTDSESRTVKALKLYQDLLKFHANDEDKSAYIDASLGRLNFGKNKAYGESKNDRYRTAIKGFINKWADHRISARARFHLAQSLDQEGDKVQAHKIARQGNDTYPDSPGGAMCHNLINQIEAKSSNITIERVWNNPRPDITVKYRNVDEIHFRVVAENWEAAMKRKRGNPQWLDNNERKALMQKEIVKQWSVKLPPTKDFHESVKTIKAPEGLPQGFYYLVSSHDKNFGAGDNVCYYTSFWVSDLAIVIRQRHGNGRVEGFVLDALSGEPVANAKVRAWFRNGNQRTEANPTTSNDKGLFSFQAIQRGYLLLASKGDQQLSSYNDHYNHGRVHIPRPYDRTIFFTDRSLYRPGQTVQYKGLSIHVDSHNDNYRTIPNALVTVSFRDRNGKEIGRQQHRANDYGSFSGKFNAPRDRVLGRMSLQVTTGPRGSSSFNVEEYKRPKFEVDLKAPETAAKLNGEVRLSGKATAYTGAAINDAKVKWRVVREVRYPTWWGSYYWWRPMPQGKSQEIAHGDVTTKPDGSFDVKFTAKPDNSVSASDEPTFRYTIYADVTDTTGETR
;
A
#
# COMPACT_ATOMS: atom_id res chain seq x y z
N ASP A 1 -10.01 19.02 25.56
CA ASP A 1 -10.11 20.12 24.58
C ASP A 1 -11.49 20.77 24.63
N PRO A 2 -11.61 22.06 25.05
CA PRO A 2 -12.90 22.73 25.18
C PRO A 2 -13.72 22.85 23.88
N VAL A 3 -13.13 22.54 22.73
CA VAL A 3 -13.83 22.55 21.44
C VAL A 3 -15.02 21.59 21.40
N PHE A 4 -15.04 20.56 22.24
CA PHE A 4 -16.15 19.60 22.37
C PHE A 4 -17.03 19.82 23.60
N ASP A 5 -16.71 20.81 24.44
CA ASP A 5 -17.50 21.12 25.61
C ASP A 5 -18.77 21.94 25.24
N SER A 6 -19.60 22.28 26.23
CA SER A 6 -20.76 23.15 26.00
C SER A 6 -20.35 24.49 25.38
N GLU A 7 -21.30 25.14 24.67
CA GLU A 7 -21.03 26.41 24.00
C GLU A 7 -20.53 27.47 25.02
N ALA A 8 -21.08 27.51 26.23
CA ALA A 8 -20.66 28.44 27.25
C ALA A 8 -19.19 28.24 27.69
N LYS A 9 -18.77 26.99 27.89
CA LYS A 9 -17.38 26.66 28.20
C LYS A 9 -16.44 26.96 27.03
N PHE A 10 -16.86 26.66 25.81
CA PHE A 10 -16.07 26.97 24.64
C PHE A 10 -15.89 28.48 24.43
N ILE A 11 -16.95 29.27 24.60
CA ILE A 11 -16.90 30.74 24.51
C ILE A 11 -15.97 31.34 25.59
N ALA A 12 -15.97 30.78 26.81
CA ALA A 12 -15.13 31.24 27.91
C ALA A 12 -13.66 30.76 27.78
N TRP A 13 -13.38 29.86 26.87
CA TRP A 13 -12.04 29.28 26.75
C TRP A 13 -11.02 30.30 26.25
N GLN A 14 -9.99 30.57 27.07
CA GLN A 14 -8.82 31.35 26.69
C GLN A 14 -7.81 30.48 25.98
N ILE A 15 -7.73 30.65 24.63
CA ILE A 15 -6.83 29.86 23.81
C ILE A 15 -5.40 30.35 23.98
N LYS A 16 -4.59 29.56 24.69
CA LYS A 16 -3.15 29.83 24.86
C LYS A 16 -2.38 29.29 23.65
N THR A 17 -1.59 30.14 23.01
CA THR A 17 -0.78 29.78 21.83
C THR A 17 0.50 30.61 21.79
N THR A 18 1.57 30.01 21.29
CA THR A 18 2.83 30.71 20.95
C THR A 18 2.84 31.19 19.49
N ASP A 19 1.87 30.75 18.67
CA ASP A 19 1.70 31.15 17.28
C ASP A 19 0.39 31.94 17.11
N SER A 20 0.51 33.28 17.15
CA SER A 20 -0.62 34.20 16.95
C SER A 20 -1.20 34.14 15.54
N GLU A 21 -0.42 33.71 14.56
CA GLU A 21 -0.79 33.64 13.15
C GLU A 21 -1.45 32.30 12.76
N SER A 22 -1.54 31.36 13.71
CA SER A 22 -2.15 30.06 13.48
C SER A 22 -3.58 30.18 12.94
N ARG A 23 -3.80 29.68 11.72
CA ARG A 23 -5.12 29.64 11.09
C ARG A 23 -6.14 28.87 11.91
N THR A 24 -5.69 27.82 12.61
CA THR A 24 -6.55 27.02 13.49
C THR A 24 -7.02 27.83 14.68
N VAL A 25 -6.14 28.62 15.30
CA VAL A 25 -6.51 29.50 16.42
C VAL A 25 -7.43 30.63 15.95
N LYS A 26 -7.17 31.24 14.80
CA LYS A 26 -8.04 32.25 14.20
C LYS A 26 -9.45 31.71 13.95
N ALA A 27 -9.56 30.48 13.41
CA ALA A 27 -10.84 29.82 13.19
C ALA A 27 -11.60 29.53 14.50
N LEU A 28 -10.91 29.06 15.55
CA LEU A 28 -11.53 28.82 16.85
C LEU A 28 -12.07 30.11 17.48
N LYS A 29 -11.30 31.21 17.42
CA LYS A 29 -11.76 32.54 17.87
C LYS A 29 -12.98 33.02 17.08
N LEU A 30 -12.97 32.83 15.75
CA LEU A 30 -14.13 33.18 14.92
C LEU A 30 -15.38 32.41 15.33
N TYR A 31 -15.29 31.11 15.66
CA TYR A 31 -16.43 30.36 16.19
C TYR A 31 -16.89 30.89 17.57
N GLN A 32 -15.95 31.31 18.44
CA GLN A 32 -16.31 31.95 19.70
C GLN A 32 -17.09 33.25 19.48
N ASP A 33 -16.64 34.09 18.55
CA ASP A 33 -17.27 35.37 18.22
C ASP A 33 -18.64 35.17 17.56
N LEU A 34 -18.77 34.24 16.61
CA LEU A 34 -20.05 33.88 16.00
C LEU A 34 -21.07 33.41 17.04
N LEU A 35 -20.67 32.55 17.96
CA LEU A 35 -21.56 32.06 19.03
C LEU A 35 -21.97 33.16 19.98
N LYS A 36 -21.07 34.11 20.34
CA LYS A 36 -21.41 35.28 21.15
C LYS A 36 -22.39 36.21 20.41
N PHE A 37 -22.12 36.49 19.13
CA PHE A 37 -22.91 37.39 18.35
C PHE A 37 -24.36 36.90 18.19
N HIS A 38 -24.53 35.60 17.87
CA HIS A 38 -25.84 34.99 17.64
C HIS A 38 -26.53 34.45 18.89
N ALA A 39 -25.94 34.67 20.08
CA ALA A 39 -26.47 34.12 21.32
C ALA A 39 -27.87 34.58 21.65
N ASN A 40 -28.23 35.84 21.29
CA ASN A 40 -29.50 36.48 21.63
C ASN A 40 -30.47 36.61 20.46
N ASP A 41 -30.13 36.04 19.26
CA ASP A 41 -31.05 36.07 18.11
C ASP A 41 -32.37 35.38 18.44
N GLU A 42 -33.48 35.88 17.95
CA GLU A 42 -34.78 35.18 18.06
C GLU A 42 -34.76 33.89 17.25
N ASP A 43 -34.28 33.93 16.01
CA ASP A 43 -33.98 32.73 15.21
C ASP A 43 -32.60 32.19 15.55
N LYS A 44 -32.57 31.06 16.25
CA LYS A 44 -31.34 30.40 16.67
C LYS A 44 -30.58 29.67 15.54
N SER A 45 -31.07 29.71 14.31
CA SER A 45 -30.47 28.95 13.19
C SER A 45 -28.98 29.22 13.01
N ALA A 46 -28.57 30.49 13.03
CA ALA A 46 -27.15 30.85 12.90
C ALA A 46 -26.30 30.39 14.09
N TYR A 47 -26.82 30.51 15.29
CA TYR A 47 -26.17 30.01 16.52
C TYR A 47 -25.96 28.47 16.47
N ILE A 48 -27.01 27.76 16.10
CA ILE A 48 -27.01 26.29 16.00
C ILE A 48 -26.04 25.84 14.90
N ASP A 49 -26.03 26.53 13.77
CA ASP A 49 -25.12 26.23 12.66
C ASP A 49 -23.65 26.45 13.05
N ALA A 50 -23.34 27.57 13.71
CA ALA A 50 -22.01 27.87 14.22
C ALA A 50 -21.55 26.83 15.27
N SER A 51 -22.47 26.40 16.14
CA SER A 51 -22.16 25.37 17.16
C SER A 51 -21.87 24.00 16.52
N LEU A 52 -22.65 23.57 15.50
CA LEU A 52 -22.38 22.36 14.76
C LEU A 52 -21.06 22.45 13.96
N GLY A 53 -20.84 23.60 13.31
CA GLY A 53 -19.60 23.89 12.59
C GLY A 53 -18.37 23.77 13.46
N ARG A 54 -18.42 24.33 14.68
CA ARG A 54 -17.36 24.19 15.70
C ARG A 54 -17.05 22.73 16.03
N LEU A 55 -18.06 21.89 16.29
CA LEU A 55 -17.87 20.47 16.61
C LEU A 55 -17.18 19.72 15.47
N ASN A 56 -17.62 19.97 14.22
CA ASN A 56 -17.02 19.36 13.04
C ASN A 56 -15.59 19.85 12.78
N PHE A 57 -15.33 21.14 13.01
CA PHE A 57 -13.97 21.68 12.95
C PHE A 57 -13.07 21.01 14.00
N GLY A 58 -13.57 20.85 15.22
CA GLY A 58 -12.90 20.14 16.29
C GLY A 58 -12.58 18.69 15.91
N LYS A 59 -13.54 17.95 15.33
CA LYS A 59 -13.32 16.59 14.82
C LYS A 59 -12.14 16.52 13.84
N ASN A 60 -12.00 17.52 12.98
CA ASN A 60 -10.95 17.51 11.96
C ASN A 60 -9.58 17.96 12.48
N LYS A 61 -9.53 18.73 13.56
CA LYS A 61 -8.30 19.35 14.09
C LYS A 61 -7.81 18.76 15.41
N ALA A 62 -8.69 18.21 16.23
CA ALA A 62 -8.31 17.57 17.48
C ALA A 62 -7.48 16.30 17.22
N TYR A 63 -6.64 15.95 18.17
CA TYR A 63 -5.80 14.77 18.18
C TYR A 63 -5.91 14.07 19.55
N GLY A 64 -5.38 12.86 19.65
CA GLY A 64 -5.44 12.01 20.85
C GLY A 64 -6.49 10.90 20.74
N GLU A 65 -6.34 9.86 21.55
CA GLU A 65 -7.15 8.63 21.48
C GLU A 65 -8.64 8.86 21.73
N SER A 66 -8.98 9.70 22.67
CA SER A 66 -10.36 9.97 23.06
C SER A 66 -11.10 10.94 22.11
N LYS A 67 -10.46 11.40 21.05
CA LYS A 67 -11.02 12.40 20.13
C LYS A 67 -12.39 12.01 19.59
N ASN A 68 -12.50 10.79 19.06
CA ASN A 68 -13.72 10.30 18.44
C ASN A 68 -14.84 10.11 19.47
N ASP A 69 -14.52 9.61 20.67
CA ASP A 69 -15.49 9.42 21.75
C ASP A 69 -16.01 10.77 22.25
N ARG A 70 -15.13 11.74 22.44
CA ARG A 70 -15.51 13.10 22.84
C ARG A 70 -16.38 13.79 21.79
N TYR A 71 -16.01 13.68 20.53
CA TYR A 71 -16.83 14.19 19.44
C TYR A 71 -18.21 13.54 19.40
N ARG A 72 -18.30 12.20 19.51
CA ARG A 72 -19.57 11.48 19.53
C ARG A 72 -20.45 11.89 20.70
N THR A 73 -19.87 12.07 21.88
CA THR A 73 -20.59 12.55 23.06
C THR A 73 -21.13 13.97 22.84
N ALA A 74 -20.29 14.86 22.31
CA ALA A 74 -20.69 16.25 22.05
C ALA A 74 -21.78 16.36 21.00
N ILE A 75 -21.68 15.63 19.88
CA ILE A 75 -22.68 15.70 18.79
C ILE A 75 -23.99 15.03 19.21
N LYS A 76 -23.97 13.96 20.03
CA LYS A 76 -25.19 13.39 20.64
C LYS A 76 -25.88 14.40 21.55
N GLY A 77 -25.13 15.10 22.41
CA GLY A 77 -25.65 16.19 23.22
C GLY A 77 -26.25 17.32 22.41
N PHE A 78 -25.59 17.68 21.31
CA PHE A 78 -26.12 18.67 20.36
C PHE A 78 -27.43 18.21 19.72
N ILE A 79 -27.53 16.97 19.23
CA ILE A 79 -28.74 16.39 18.63
C ILE A 79 -29.91 16.43 19.62
N ASN A 80 -29.65 16.05 20.90
CA ASN A 80 -30.70 16.06 21.92
C ASN A 80 -31.16 17.47 22.27
N LYS A 81 -30.22 18.43 22.38
CA LYS A 81 -30.53 19.84 22.69
C LYS A 81 -31.37 20.52 21.60
N TRP A 82 -31.09 20.19 20.34
CA TRP A 82 -31.68 20.82 19.17
C TRP A 82 -32.55 19.86 18.34
N ALA A 83 -33.17 18.89 19.03
CA ALA A 83 -33.94 17.83 18.34
C ALA A 83 -35.06 18.40 17.45
N ASP A 84 -35.69 19.46 17.91
CA ASP A 84 -36.82 20.12 17.23
C ASP A 84 -36.40 21.13 16.14
N HIS A 85 -35.07 21.27 15.91
CA HIS A 85 -34.56 22.17 14.89
C HIS A 85 -34.05 21.40 13.68
N ARG A 86 -34.36 21.85 12.46
CA ARG A 86 -33.98 21.18 11.17
C ARG A 86 -32.48 20.89 11.02
N ILE A 87 -31.59 21.68 11.65
CA ILE A 87 -30.15 21.47 11.62
C ILE A 87 -29.76 20.19 12.35
N SER A 88 -30.60 19.66 13.26
CA SER A 88 -30.35 18.40 13.93
C SER A 88 -30.23 17.21 12.98
N ALA A 89 -30.89 17.26 11.81
CA ALA A 89 -30.73 16.24 10.76
C ALA A 89 -29.29 16.23 10.22
N ARG A 90 -28.66 17.40 10.04
CA ARG A 90 -27.26 17.49 9.61
C ARG A 90 -26.30 17.00 10.71
N ALA A 91 -26.62 17.24 11.96
CA ALA A 91 -25.84 16.67 13.08
C ALA A 91 -25.97 15.13 13.12
N ARG A 92 -27.15 14.58 12.88
CA ARG A 92 -27.36 13.12 12.74
C ARG A 92 -26.57 12.54 11.57
N PHE A 93 -26.54 13.23 10.42
CA PHE A 93 -25.68 12.82 9.30
C PHE A 93 -24.19 12.73 9.71
N HIS A 94 -23.66 13.76 10.38
CA HIS A 94 -22.25 13.76 10.81
C HIS A 94 -21.95 12.67 11.85
N LEU A 95 -22.88 12.40 12.75
CA LEU A 95 -22.74 11.27 13.70
C LEU A 95 -22.79 9.93 12.97
N ALA A 96 -23.75 9.74 12.07
CA ALA A 96 -23.89 8.54 11.26
C ALA A 96 -22.64 8.29 10.38
N GLN A 97 -22.15 9.33 9.72
CA GLN A 97 -20.91 9.26 8.94
C GLN A 97 -19.70 8.88 9.79
N SER A 98 -19.62 9.37 11.03
CA SER A 98 -18.54 8.97 11.94
C SER A 98 -18.61 7.50 12.30
N LEU A 99 -19.80 6.99 12.56
CA LEU A 99 -20.04 5.59 12.89
C LEU A 99 -19.78 4.68 11.69
N ASP A 100 -20.19 5.09 10.48
CA ASP A 100 -19.90 4.35 9.25
C ASP A 100 -18.40 4.23 8.98
N GLN A 101 -17.63 5.32 9.20
CA GLN A 101 -16.17 5.32 9.08
C GLN A 101 -15.47 4.43 10.12
N GLU A 102 -16.09 4.22 11.27
CA GLU A 102 -15.60 3.35 12.35
C GLU A 102 -16.07 1.89 12.18
N GLY A 103 -16.90 1.61 11.15
CA GLY A 103 -17.41 0.28 10.85
C GLY A 103 -18.73 -0.07 11.54
N ASP A 104 -19.32 0.80 12.35
CA ASP A 104 -20.64 0.56 12.95
C ASP A 104 -21.76 1.00 12.00
N LYS A 105 -21.89 0.23 10.89
CA LYS A 105 -22.85 0.53 9.81
C LYS A 105 -24.30 0.43 10.24
N VAL A 106 -24.61 -0.46 11.18
CA VAL A 106 -25.96 -0.65 11.69
C VAL A 106 -26.43 0.58 12.45
N GLN A 107 -25.60 1.11 13.37
CA GLN A 107 -25.95 2.33 14.10
C GLN A 107 -25.89 3.55 13.17
N ALA A 108 -24.95 3.61 12.23
CA ALA A 108 -24.88 4.67 11.24
C ALA A 108 -26.19 4.75 10.43
N HIS A 109 -26.64 3.61 9.91
CA HIS A 109 -27.90 3.50 9.18
C HIS A 109 -29.10 3.95 10.01
N LYS A 110 -29.22 3.47 11.27
CA LYS A 110 -30.29 3.84 12.19
C LYS A 110 -30.36 5.35 12.43
N ILE A 111 -29.21 5.98 12.70
CA ILE A 111 -29.15 7.43 12.97
C ILE A 111 -29.42 8.25 11.72
N ALA A 112 -28.92 7.80 10.56
CA ALA A 112 -29.22 8.45 9.29
C ALA A 112 -30.72 8.38 8.96
N ARG A 113 -31.37 7.23 9.19
CA ARG A 113 -32.83 7.12 9.05
C ARG A 113 -33.58 8.10 9.94
N GLN A 114 -33.23 8.19 11.22
CA GLN A 114 -33.84 9.17 12.12
C GLN A 114 -33.71 10.60 11.58
N GLY A 115 -32.55 10.97 11.00
CA GLY A 115 -32.33 12.29 10.42
C GLY A 115 -33.18 12.57 9.18
N ASN A 116 -33.27 11.58 8.30
CA ASN A 116 -34.10 11.65 7.10
C ASN A 116 -35.59 11.71 7.40
N ASP A 117 -36.08 10.85 8.33
CA ASP A 117 -37.50 10.72 8.63
C ASP A 117 -38.01 11.94 9.41
N THR A 118 -37.18 12.59 10.24
CA THR A 118 -37.56 13.75 11.01
C THR A 118 -37.63 15.04 10.15
N TYR A 119 -36.67 15.22 9.22
CA TYR A 119 -36.56 16.44 8.41
C TYR A 119 -36.18 16.09 6.96
N PRO A 120 -37.05 15.38 6.20
CA PRO A 120 -36.74 14.90 4.84
C PRO A 120 -36.40 16.02 3.85
N ASP A 121 -37.08 17.16 3.96
CA ASP A 121 -36.92 18.31 3.05
C ASP A 121 -35.76 19.25 3.46
N SER A 122 -34.98 18.88 4.49
CA SER A 122 -33.82 19.66 4.90
C SER A 122 -32.56 19.21 4.18
N PRO A 123 -31.55 20.09 4.01
CA PRO A 123 -30.24 19.66 3.52
C PRO A 123 -29.61 18.49 4.34
N GLY A 124 -29.85 18.49 5.67
CA GLY A 124 -29.42 17.40 6.54
C GLY A 124 -30.15 16.08 6.27
N GLY A 125 -31.48 16.16 6.00
CA GLY A 125 -32.27 15.00 5.59
C GLY A 125 -31.79 14.41 4.28
N ALA A 126 -31.54 15.23 3.27
CA ALA A 126 -30.99 14.78 1.98
C ALA A 126 -29.59 14.13 2.15
N MET A 127 -28.73 14.68 3.02
CA MET A 127 -27.43 14.06 3.34
C MET A 127 -27.61 12.70 4.01
N CYS A 128 -28.55 12.57 4.94
CA CYS A 128 -28.89 11.30 5.58
C CYS A 128 -29.42 10.29 4.56
N HIS A 129 -30.34 10.70 3.66
CA HIS A 129 -30.86 9.86 2.58
C HIS A 129 -29.72 9.28 1.71
N ASN A 130 -28.79 10.13 1.28
CA ASN A 130 -27.65 9.70 0.48
C ASN A 130 -26.76 8.69 1.22
N LEU A 131 -26.54 8.89 2.53
CA LEU A 131 -25.78 7.94 3.34
C LEU A 131 -26.51 6.60 3.49
N ILE A 132 -27.83 6.61 3.68
CA ILE A 132 -28.65 5.39 3.71
C ILE A 132 -28.48 4.61 2.40
N ASN A 133 -28.65 5.28 1.27
CA ASN A 133 -28.48 4.67 -0.05
C ASN A 133 -27.07 4.08 -0.24
N GLN A 134 -26.04 4.75 0.25
CA GLN A 134 -24.66 4.26 0.22
C GLN A 134 -24.47 3.00 1.08
N ILE A 135 -25.07 2.96 2.26
CA ILE A 135 -24.98 1.79 3.19
C ILE A 135 -25.79 0.62 2.61
N GLU A 136 -26.98 0.87 2.09
CA GLU A 136 -27.89 -0.13 1.50
C GLU A 136 -27.47 -0.58 0.10
N ALA A 137 -26.54 0.12 -0.55
CA ALA A 137 -26.12 -0.19 -1.92
C ALA A 137 -25.67 -1.65 -2.06
N LYS A 138 -26.23 -2.33 -3.03
CA LYS A 138 -25.88 -3.69 -3.40
C LYS A 138 -24.51 -3.73 -4.09
N SER A 139 -23.69 -4.70 -3.75
CA SER A 139 -22.46 -4.95 -4.46
C SER A 139 -22.17 -6.44 -4.53
N SER A 140 -21.65 -6.90 -5.68
CA SER A 140 -21.12 -8.23 -5.83
C SER A 140 -19.89 -8.19 -6.74
N ASN A 141 -18.89 -8.98 -6.39
CA ASN A 141 -17.66 -9.14 -7.17
C ASN A 141 -17.22 -10.61 -7.09
N ILE A 142 -16.61 -11.10 -8.15
CA ILE A 142 -16.12 -12.47 -8.23
C ILE A 142 -14.62 -12.51 -8.47
N THR A 143 -13.96 -13.46 -7.85
CA THR A 143 -12.57 -13.82 -8.12
C THR A 143 -12.52 -15.28 -8.53
N ILE A 144 -11.85 -15.57 -9.64
CA ILE A 144 -11.71 -16.92 -10.19
C ILE A 144 -10.26 -17.18 -10.60
N GLU A 145 -9.90 -18.44 -10.69
CA GLU A 145 -8.69 -18.86 -11.39
C GLU A 145 -8.84 -18.68 -12.91
N ARG A 146 -7.73 -18.41 -13.56
CA ARG A 146 -7.69 -18.13 -15.01
C ARG A 146 -7.77 -19.38 -15.87
N VAL A 147 -7.41 -20.51 -15.31
CA VAL A 147 -7.44 -21.82 -15.98
C VAL A 147 -8.18 -22.79 -15.09
N TRP A 148 -9.22 -23.42 -15.64
CA TRP A 148 -10.02 -24.42 -14.95
C TRP A 148 -9.67 -25.80 -15.49
N ASN A 149 -8.95 -26.56 -14.69
CA ASN A 149 -8.65 -27.97 -14.91
C ASN A 149 -9.39 -28.83 -13.86
N ASN A 150 -9.10 -30.10 -13.73
CA ASN A 150 -9.65 -30.97 -12.71
C ASN A 150 -8.64 -31.13 -11.55
N PRO A 151 -9.08 -31.02 -10.27
CA PRO A 151 -10.45 -30.66 -9.84
C PRO A 151 -10.78 -29.20 -10.17
N ARG A 152 -12.07 -28.91 -10.42
CA ARG A 152 -12.49 -27.54 -10.72
C ARG A 152 -12.15 -26.59 -9.57
N PRO A 153 -11.64 -25.39 -9.88
CA PRO A 153 -11.27 -24.41 -8.87
C PRO A 153 -12.49 -23.81 -8.17
N ASP A 154 -12.22 -23.04 -7.14
CA ASP A 154 -13.24 -22.30 -6.42
C ASP A 154 -13.50 -20.94 -7.08
N ILE A 155 -14.76 -20.50 -7.05
CA ILE A 155 -15.17 -19.13 -7.33
C ILE A 155 -15.39 -18.42 -6.00
N THR A 156 -14.66 -17.39 -5.72
CA THR A 156 -14.86 -16.54 -4.54
C THR A 156 -15.80 -15.39 -4.89
N VAL A 157 -16.91 -15.31 -4.16
CA VAL A 157 -17.91 -14.23 -4.28
C VAL A 157 -17.77 -13.31 -3.09
N LYS A 158 -17.43 -12.06 -3.32
CA LYS A 158 -17.53 -10.97 -2.35
C LYS A 158 -18.81 -10.20 -2.60
N TYR A 159 -19.62 -10.00 -1.57
CA TYR A 159 -20.94 -9.39 -1.75
C TYR A 159 -21.37 -8.60 -0.51
N ARG A 160 -22.28 -7.65 -0.74
CA ARG A 160 -22.94 -6.85 0.29
C ARG A 160 -24.37 -6.55 -0.15
N ASN A 161 -25.33 -6.74 0.75
CA ASN A 161 -26.75 -6.46 0.53
C ASN A 161 -27.36 -7.21 -0.68
N VAL A 162 -26.85 -8.40 -0.96
CA VAL A 162 -27.26 -9.29 -2.06
C VAL A 162 -27.60 -10.64 -1.50
N ASP A 163 -28.77 -11.18 -1.81
CA ASP A 163 -29.26 -12.46 -1.30
C ASP A 163 -29.06 -13.61 -2.29
N GLU A 164 -28.86 -13.29 -3.57
CA GLU A 164 -28.62 -14.27 -4.64
C GLU A 164 -27.73 -13.68 -5.72
N ILE A 165 -26.81 -14.49 -6.25
CA ILE A 165 -25.98 -14.14 -7.38
C ILE A 165 -26.21 -15.11 -8.53
N HIS A 166 -26.34 -14.60 -9.74
CA HIS A 166 -26.56 -15.32 -10.97
C HIS A 166 -25.31 -15.33 -11.83
N PHE A 167 -25.06 -16.45 -12.51
CA PHE A 167 -23.89 -16.65 -13.35
C PHE A 167 -24.30 -17.10 -14.75
N ARG A 168 -23.55 -16.61 -15.76
CA ARG A 168 -23.59 -17.10 -17.15
C ARG A 168 -22.19 -17.38 -17.63
N VAL A 169 -21.99 -18.53 -18.29
CA VAL A 169 -20.78 -18.87 -19.02
C VAL A 169 -21.09 -18.75 -20.50
N VAL A 170 -20.27 -17.97 -21.21
CA VAL A 170 -20.38 -17.74 -22.65
C VAL A 170 -19.06 -18.13 -23.32
N ALA A 171 -19.13 -19.01 -24.32
CA ALA A 171 -17.95 -19.41 -25.10
C ALA A 171 -17.51 -18.32 -26.04
N GLU A 172 -16.20 -18.20 -26.25
CA GLU A 172 -15.61 -17.24 -27.18
C GLU A 172 -14.46 -17.86 -27.95
N ASN A 173 -14.36 -17.54 -29.23
CA ASN A 173 -13.19 -17.86 -30.02
C ASN A 173 -12.08 -16.84 -29.71
N TRP A 174 -11.03 -17.29 -28.99
CA TRP A 174 -9.94 -16.43 -28.56
C TRP A 174 -9.20 -15.76 -29.73
N GLU A 175 -8.96 -16.47 -30.82
CA GLU A 175 -8.28 -15.92 -32.01
C GLU A 175 -9.14 -14.87 -32.72
N ALA A 176 -10.45 -15.08 -32.82
CA ALA A 176 -11.37 -14.08 -33.33
C ALA A 176 -11.40 -12.84 -32.44
N ALA A 177 -11.38 -13.03 -31.12
CA ALA A 177 -11.31 -11.93 -30.16
C ALA A 177 -9.99 -11.15 -30.25
N MET A 178 -8.86 -11.81 -30.53
CA MET A 178 -7.55 -11.16 -30.77
C MET A 178 -7.54 -10.25 -32.00
N LYS A 179 -8.33 -10.57 -33.01
CA LYS A 179 -8.42 -9.76 -34.26
C LYS A 179 -9.32 -8.53 -34.12
N ARG A 180 -10.02 -8.39 -32.97
CA ARG A 180 -10.85 -7.20 -32.67
C ARG A 180 -9.99 -5.97 -32.36
N LYS A 181 -10.65 -4.83 -32.34
CA LYS A 181 -10.07 -3.55 -31.91
C LYS A 181 -9.48 -3.68 -30.50
N ARG A 182 -8.22 -3.39 -30.31
CA ARG A 182 -7.38 -3.49 -29.10
C ARG A 182 -6.64 -4.81 -28.88
N GLY A 183 -6.94 -5.89 -29.61
CA GLY A 183 -6.14 -7.12 -29.61
C GLY A 183 -5.87 -7.75 -28.23
N ASN A 184 -6.83 -7.62 -27.30
CA ASN A 184 -6.76 -8.28 -26.02
C ASN A 184 -8.14 -8.86 -25.64
N PRO A 185 -8.30 -10.19 -25.74
CA PRO A 185 -9.57 -10.86 -25.48
C PRO A 185 -10.10 -10.69 -24.05
N GLN A 186 -9.25 -10.29 -23.12
CA GLN A 186 -9.64 -10.19 -21.71
C GLN A 186 -10.32 -8.86 -21.39
N TRP A 187 -10.19 -7.85 -22.22
CA TRP A 187 -10.76 -6.54 -22.03
C TRP A 187 -11.93 -6.34 -22.96
N LEU A 188 -13.12 -6.28 -22.40
CA LEU A 188 -14.36 -6.01 -23.12
C LEU A 188 -14.77 -4.56 -22.93
N ASP A 189 -14.95 -3.83 -24.02
CA ASP A 189 -15.63 -2.54 -23.98
C ASP A 189 -17.15 -2.72 -23.85
N ASN A 190 -17.90 -1.62 -23.70
CA ASN A 190 -19.34 -1.69 -23.48
C ASN A 190 -20.11 -2.33 -24.65
N ASN A 191 -19.64 -2.16 -25.90
CA ASN A 191 -20.28 -2.77 -27.07
C ASN A 191 -19.99 -4.27 -27.15
N GLU A 192 -18.75 -4.66 -26.82
CA GLU A 192 -18.34 -6.05 -26.74
C GLU A 192 -19.08 -6.79 -25.63
N ARG A 193 -19.29 -6.16 -24.46
CA ARG A 193 -20.12 -6.71 -23.37
C ARG A 193 -21.57 -6.93 -23.81
N LYS A 194 -22.17 -5.95 -24.50
CA LYS A 194 -23.51 -6.09 -25.06
C LYS A 194 -23.58 -7.23 -26.10
N ALA A 195 -22.61 -7.32 -27.00
CA ALA A 195 -22.54 -8.38 -27.99
C ALA A 195 -22.34 -9.76 -27.32
N LEU A 196 -21.51 -9.84 -26.27
CA LEU A 196 -21.31 -11.08 -25.49
C LEU A 196 -22.62 -11.58 -24.87
N MET A 197 -23.43 -10.66 -24.34
CA MET A 197 -24.71 -11.00 -23.71
C MET A 197 -25.78 -11.50 -24.68
N GLN A 198 -25.58 -11.32 -25.98
CA GLN A 198 -26.46 -11.86 -27.05
C GLN A 198 -26.04 -13.24 -27.55
N LYS A 199 -24.85 -13.74 -27.14
CA LYS A 199 -24.35 -15.06 -27.52
C LYS A 199 -25.08 -16.17 -26.79
N GLU A 200 -24.98 -17.38 -27.33
CA GLU A 200 -25.48 -18.60 -26.71
C GLU A 200 -24.84 -18.81 -25.34
N ILE A 201 -25.68 -19.13 -24.38
CA ILE A 201 -25.28 -19.40 -22.99
C ILE A 201 -24.89 -20.88 -22.88
N VAL A 202 -23.63 -21.16 -22.62
CA VAL A 202 -23.13 -22.53 -22.42
C VAL A 202 -23.62 -23.10 -21.10
N LYS A 203 -23.63 -22.30 -20.05
CA LYS A 203 -24.11 -22.69 -18.72
C LYS A 203 -24.64 -21.47 -17.95
N GLN A 204 -25.73 -21.71 -17.18
CA GLN A 204 -26.29 -20.71 -16.30
C GLN A 204 -26.70 -21.35 -14.98
N TRP A 205 -26.45 -20.67 -13.86
CA TRP A 205 -26.87 -21.10 -12.53
C TRP A 205 -26.97 -19.89 -11.61
N SER A 206 -27.52 -20.09 -10.41
CA SER A 206 -27.53 -19.10 -9.34
C SER A 206 -27.13 -19.71 -8.01
N VAL A 207 -26.74 -18.88 -7.07
CA VAL A 207 -26.35 -19.27 -5.72
C VAL A 207 -26.95 -18.30 -4.72
N LYS A 208 -27.71 -18.84 -3.74
CA LYS A 208 -28.19 -18.06 -2.60
C LYS A 208 -27.03 -17.68 -1.68
N LEU A 209 -27.02 -16.45 -1.24
CA LEU A 209 -26.02 -15.87 -0.38
C LEU A 209 -26.61 -15.61 1.02
N PRO A 210 -25.88 -15.86 2.11
CA PRO A 210 -26.29 -15.46 3.44
C PRO A 210 -26.52 -13.94 3.51
N PRO A 211 -27.57 -13.45 4.18
CA PRO A 211 -27.84 -12.01 4.26
C PRO A 211 -26.79 -11.27 5.06
N THR A 212 -26.41 -10.07 4.60
CA THR A 212 -25.47 -9.16 5.27
C THR A 212 -26.23 -8.12 6.11
N LYS A 213 -26.85 -8.57 7.21
CA LYS A 213 -27.69 -7.72 8.10
C LYS A 213 -26.92 -6.58 8.77
N ASP A 214 -25.62 -6.67 8.80
CA ASP A 214 -24.68 -5.69 9.35
C ASP A 214 -24.15 -4.69 8.30
N PHE A 215 -24.60 -4.80 7.05
CA PHE A 215 -24.16 -4.00 5.90
C PHE A 215 -22.66 -4.13 5.59
N HIS A 216 -21.97 -5.12 6.13
CA HIS A 216 -20.59 -5.41 5.80
C HIS A 216 -20.45 -6.32 4.60
N GLU A 217 -19.30 -6.22 3.92
CA GLU A 217 -18.95 -7.15 2.85
C GLU A 217 -18.72 -8.54 3.43
N SER A 218 -19.34 -9.54 2.82
CA SER A 218 -19.19 -10.95 3.13
C SER A 218 -18.59 -11.72 1.97
N VAL A 219 -18.00 -12.87 2.26
CA VAL A 219 -17.37 -13.75 1.28
C VAL A 219 -18.02 -15.12 1.31
N LYS A 220 -18.31 -15.65 0.12
CA LYS A 220 -18.73 -17.04 -0.06
C LYS A 220 -17.92 -17.69 -1.16
N THR A 221 -17.38 -18.86 -0.86
CA THR A 221 -16.71 -19.72 -1.83
C THR A 221 -17.69 -20.74 -2.39
N ILE A 222 -17.71 -20.91 -3.70
CA ILE A 222 -18.52 -21.88 -4.43
C ILE A 222 -17.65 -22.63 -5.42
N LYS A 223 -18.00 -23.88 -5.72
CA LYS A 223 -17.30 -24.65 -6.75
C LYS A 223 -17.65 -24.16 -8.15
N ALA A 224 -16.65 -24.09 -9.02
CA ALA A 224 -16.90 -23.86 -10.43
C ALA A 224 -17.69 -25.05 -11.03
N PRO A 225 -18.58 -24.82 -12.02
CA PRO A 225 -19.40 -25.87 -12.59
C PRO A 225 -18.56 -26.87 -13.39
N GLU A 226 -18.94 -28.12 -13.33
CA GLU A 226 -18.39 -29.19 -14.15
C GLU A 226 -19.02 -29.26 -15.55
N GLY A 227 -18.42 -30.06 -16.44
CA GLY A 227 -18.97 -30.37 -17.75
C GLY A 227 -18.79 -29.28 -18.80
N LEU A 228 -17.91 -28.29 -18.59
CA LEU A 228 -17.54 -27.33 -19.61
C LEU A 228 -16.50 -27.97 -20.54
N PRO A 229 -16.71 -27.96 -21.88
CA PRO A 229 -15.70 -28.36 -22.85
C PRO A 229 -14.43 -27.53 -22.74
N GLN A 230 -13.35 -28.02 -23.33
CA GLN A 230 -12.11 -27.26 -23.44
C GLN A 230 -12.30 -26.02 -24.30
N GLY A 231 -11.71 -24.89 -23.90
CA GLY A 231 -11.86 -23.65 -24.66
C GLY A 231 -11.73 -22.37 -23.81
N PHE A 232 -11.98 -21.25 -24.47
CA PHE A 232 -11.96 -19.93 -23.84
C PHE A 232 -13.36 -19.41 -23.57
N TYR A 233 -13.59 -18.87 -22.38
CA TYR A 233 -14.90 -18.48 -21.90
C TYR A 233 -14.88 -17.14 -21.17
N TYR A 234 -16.04 -16.49 -21.14
CA TYR A 234 -16.35 -15.44 -20.20
C TYR A 234 -17.32 -15.94 -19.14
N LEU A 235 -17.01 -15.65 -17.88
CA LEU A 235 -17.94 -15.76 -16.77
C LEU A 235 -18.54 -14.39 -16.51
N VAL A 236 -19.85 -14.30 -16.57
CA VAL A 236 -20.59 -13.07 -16.22
C VAL A 236 -21.36 -13.34 -14.94
N SER A 237 -21.23 -12.46 -13.95
CA SER A 237 -22.03 -12.51 -12.73
C SER A 237 -22.87 -11.26 -12.55
N SER A 238 -24.04 -11.42 -11.92
CA SER A 238 -25.04 -10.37 -11.70
C SER A 238 -25.85 -10.67 -10.44
N HIS A 239 -26.27 -9.69 -9.69
CA HIS A 239 -27.27 -9.83 -8.65
C HIS A 239 -28.71 -9.65 -9.15
N ASP A 240 -28.88 -9.29 -10.42
CA ASP A 240 -30.16 -9.33 -11.12
C ASP A 240 -30.21 -10.56 -12.05
N LYS A 241 -31.27 -11.38 -11.93
CA LYS A 241 -31.48 -12.60 -12.72
C LYS A 241 -31.55 -12.35 -14.22
N ASN A 242 -31.96 -11.16 -14.63
CA ASN A 242 -32.10 -10.77 -16.02
C ASN A 242 -30.81 -10.13 -16.58
N PHE A 243 -29.80 -9.91 -15.73
CA PHE A 243 -28.56 -9.21 -16.10
C PHE A 243 -28.80 -7.81 -16.67
N GLY A 244 -29.84 -7.13 -16.17
CA GLY A 244 -30.20 -5.78 -16.58
C GLY A 244 -29.19 -4.74 -16.11
N ALA A 245 -29.28 -3.54 -16.68
CA ALA A 245 -28.37 -2.41 -16.37
C ALA A 245 -28.92 -1.45 -15.28
N GLY A 246 -30.17 -1.64 -14.81
CA GLY A 246 -30.72 -0.85 -13.68
C GLY A 246 -30.01 -1.26 -12.39
N ASP A 247 -29.98 -0.54 -11.35
CA ASP A 247 -29.40 -0.83 -10.01
C ASP A 247 -28.60 -2.17 -9.88
N ASN A 248 -27.83 -2.48 -10.93
CA ASN A 248 -27.09 -3.74 -11.10
C ASN A 248 -25.78 -3.50 -11.86
N VAL A 249 -24.71 -4.13 -11.40
CA VAL A 249 -23.42 -4.13 -12.08
C VAL A 249 -23.07 -5.57 -12.47
N CYS A 250 -23.13 -5.85 -13.77
CA CYS A 250 -22.62 -7.12 -14.27
C CYS A 250 -21.09 -7.13 -14.23
N TYR A 251 -20.52 -8.15 -13.64
CA TYR A 251 -19.09 -8.36 -13.59
C TYR A 251 -18.67 -9.40 -14.64
N TYR A 252 -17.65 -9.08 -15.43
CA TYR A 252 -17.16 -9.90 -16.53
C TYR A 252 -15.73 -10.32 -16.26
N THR A 253 -15.46 -11.61 -16.36
CA THR A 253 -14.10 -12.14 -16.27
C THR A 253 -13.93 -13.29 -17.28
N SER A 254 -12.70 -13.51 -17.75
CA SER A 254 -12.41 -14.57 -18.72
C SER A 254 -11.59 -15.68 -18.07
N PHE A 255 -11.78 -16.90 -18.58
CA PHE A 255 -11.02 -18.06 -18.15
C PHE A 255 -10.87 -19.08 -19.28
N TRP A 256 -9.92 -19.98 -19.11
CA TRP A 256 -9.72 -21.12 -19.98
C TRP A 256 -10.17 -22.39 -19.27
N VAL A 257 -10.75 -23.31 -20.01
CA VAL A 257 -10.84 -24.71 -19.61
C VAL A 257 -9.75 -25.44 -20.39
N SER A 258 -8.70 -25.85 -19.70
CA SER A 258 -7.50 -26.44 -20.32
C SER A 258 -6.68 -27.20 -19.31
N ASP A 259 -6.04 -28.30 -19.76
CA ASP A 259 -5.07 -29.04 -18.97
C ASP A 259 -3.62 -28.66 -19.33
N LEU A 260 -3.44 -27.61 -20.15
CA LEU A 260 -2.13 -27.06 -20.47
C LEU A 260 -1.67 -26.04 -19.44
N ALA A 261 -0.35 -26.00 -19.22
CA ALA A 261 0.34 -24.92 -18.51
C ALA A 261 1.45 -24.34 -19.38
N ILE A 262 1.64 -23.02 -19.35
CA ILE A 262 2.72 -22.33 -20.05
C ILE A 262 3.64 -21.68 -19.01
N VAL A 263 4.89 -22.10 -18.99
CA VAL A 263 5.96 -21.50 -18.19
C VAL A 263 6.88 -20.71 -19.10
N ILE A 264 7.05 -19.42 -18.86
CA ILE A 264 7.89 -18.54 -19.69
C ILE A 264 9.16 -18.22 -18.95
N ARG A 265 10.30 -18.44 -19.60
CA ARG A 265 11.62 -18.06 -19.14
C ARG A 265 12.15 -16.94 -20.03
N GLN A 266 12.23 -15.75 -19.51
CA GLN A 266 12.84 -14.62 -20.21
C GLN A 266 14.34 -14.56 -19.89
N ARG A 267 15.20 -14.60 -20.91
CA ARG A 267 16.61 -14.28 -20.77
C ARG A 267 16.82 -12.81 -21.12
N HIS A 268 17.26 -12.03 -20.17
CA HIS A 268 17.60 -10.64 -20.43
C HIS A 268 18.79 -10.55 -21.39
N GLY A 269 18.70 -9.70 -22.39
CA GLY A 269 19.83 -9.25 -23.18
C GLY A 269 19.96 -9.81 -24.60
N ASN A 270 19.25 -10.88 -25.01
CA ASN A 270 19.39 -11.43 -26.36
C ASN A 270 18.09 -11.48 -27.18
N GLY A 271 16.98 -10.99 -26.63
CA GLY A 271 15.67 -11.02 -27.29
C GLY A 271 15.06 -12.42 -27.42
N ARG A 272 15.74 -13.47 -26.96
CA ARG A 272 15.23 -14.85 -27.03
C ARG A 272 14.27 -15.12 -25.87
N VAL A 273 13.09 -15.61 -26.22
CA VAL A 273 12.10 -16.12 -25.28
C VAL A 273 12.13 -17.63 -25.32
N GLU A 274 12.26 -18.24 -24.18
CA GLU A 274 12.18 -19.67 -23.98
C GLU A 274 11.05 -19.97 -23.00
N GLY A 275 10.41 -21.13 -23.13
CA GLY A 275 9.38 -21.56 -22.22
C GLY A 275 9.06 -23.03 -22.38
N PHE A 276 8.19 -23.50 -21.51
CA PHE A 276 7.73 -24.88 -21.52
C PHE A 276 6.22 -24.92 -21.67
N VAL A 277 5.74 -25.89 -22.42
CA VAL A 277 4.35 -26.32 -22.41
C VAL A 277 4.30 -27.61 -21.62
N LEU A 278 3.54 -27.62 -20.55
CA LEU A 278 3.43 -28.72 -19.60
C LEU A 278 1.96 -29.12 -19.45
N ASP A 279 1.72 -30.34 -19.00
CA ASP A 279 0.46 -30.73 -18.44
C ASP A 279 0.28 -30.07 -17.05
N ALA A 280 -0.86 -29.43 -16.85
CA ALA A 280 -1.08 -28.59 -15.67
C ALA A 280 -1.21 -29.39 -14.36
N LEU A 281 -1.58 -30.66 -14.43
CA LEU A 281 -1.77 -31.54 -13.28
C LEU A 281 -0.50 -32.28 -12.89
N SER A 282 0.14 -32.93 -13.87
CA SER A 282 1.31 -33.78 -13.63
C SER A 282 2.62 -33.02 -13.70
N GLY A 283 2.65 -31.85 -14.36
CA GLY A 283 3.87 -31.14 -14.69
C GLY A 283 4.69 -31.76 -15.81
N GLU A 284 4.21 -32.84 -16.42
CA GLU A 284 4.90 -33.54 -17.51
C GLU A 284 4.99 -32.68 -18.78
N PRO A 285 6.09 -32.79 -19.54
CA PRO A 285 6.27 -32.03 -20.75
C PRO A 285 5.28 -32.42 -21.86
N VAL A 286 4.68 -31.43 -22.49
CA VAL A 286 3.82 -31.63 -23.66
C VAL A 286 4.64 -31.41 -24.94
N ALA A 287 4.99 -32.51 -25.60
CA ALA A 287 5.73 -32.49 -26.86
C ALA A 287 4.83 -32.11 -28.05
N ASN A 288 5.44 -31.49 -29.07
CA ASN A 288 4.74 -31.10 -30.30
C ASN A 288 3.50 -30.19 -30.06
N ALA A 289 3.52 -29.37 -29.03
CA ALA A 289 2.52 -28.32 -28.85
C ALA A 289 2.91 -27.11 -29.73
N LYS A 290 1.97 -26.63 -30.54
CA LYS A 290 2.15 -25.43 -31.35
C LYS A 290 2.05 -24.20 -30.49
N VAL A 291 3.08 -23.34 -30.49
CA VAL A 291 3.12 -22.08 -29.74
C VAL A 291 3.18 -20.91 -30.69
N ARG A 292 2.23 -19.99 -30.60
CA ARG A 292 2.12 -18.79 -31.43
C ARG A 292 2.28 -17.55 -30.56
N ALA A 293 3.08 -16.59 -31.01
CA ALA A 293 3.25 -15.31 -30.37
C ALA A 293 2.49 -14.22 -31.14
N TRP A 294 1.74 -13.41 -30.43
CA TRP A 294 0.97 -12.29 -30.99
C TRP A 294 1.58 -10.98 -30.51
N PHE A 295 2.35 -10.32 -31.38
CA PHE A 295 3.04 -9.07 -31.04
C PHE A 295 2.14 -7.85 -31.18
N ARG A 296 2.23 -6.94 -30.23
CA ARG A 296 1.48 -5.69 -30.26
C ARG A 296 1.97 -4.79 -31.40
N ASN A 297 1.04 -4.29 -32.21
CA ASN A 297 1.28 -3.36 -33.29
C ASN A 297 0.24 -2.23 -33.24
N GLY A 298 0.54 -1.16 -32.48
CA GLY A 298 -0.44 -0.14 -32.16
C GLY A 298 -1.62 -0.71 -31.34
N ASN A 299 -2.82 -0.58 -31.89
CA ASN A 299 -4.05 -1.13 -31.30
C ASN A 299 -4.41 -2.54 -31.79
N GLN A 300 -3.59 -3.14 -32.63
CA GLN A 300 -3.79 -4.50 -33.15
C GLN A 300 -2.63 -5.40 -32.75
N ARG A 301 -2.76 -6.69 -33.07
CA ARG A 301 -1.68 -7.66 -32.89
C ARG A 301 -1.39 -8.38 -34.20
N THR A 302 -0.11 -8.66 -34.43
CA THR A 302 0.38 -9.42 -35.55
C THR A 302 0.90 -10.75 -35.05
N GLU A 303 0.45 -11.84 -35.65
CA GLU A 303 0.94 -13.17 -35.34
C GLU A 303 2.34 -13.37 -35.95
N ALA A 304 3.26 -13.90 -35.13
CA ALA A 304 4.57 -14.34 -35.59
C ALA A 304 4.52 -15.79 -36.09
N ASN A 305 5.58 -16.21 -36.79
CA ASN A 305 5.74 -17.60 -37.18
C ASN A 305 5.64 -18.53 -35.96
N PRO A 306 4.83 -19.58 -36.01
CA PRO A 306 4.68 -20.51 -34.94
C PRO A 306 5.98 -21.27 -34.65
N THR A 307 6.18 -21.61 -33.38
CA THR A 307 7.19 -22.59 -32.96
C THR A 307 6.49 -23.82 -32.39
N THR A 308 7.24 -24.89 -32.20
CA THR A 308 6.72 -26.15 -31.66
C THR A 308 7.57 -26.56 -30.46
N SER A 309 6.95 -27.08 -29.41
CA SER A 309 7.68 -27.64 -28.28
C SER A 309 8.36 -28.98 -28.64
N ASN A 310 9.56 -29.19 -28.12
CA ASN A 310 10.29 -30.46 -28.25
C ASN A 310 9.81 -31.52 -27.26
N ASP A 311 10.47 -32.68 -27.20
CA ASP A 311 10.12 -33.80 -26.31
C ASP A 311 10.20 -33.45 -24.82
N LYS A 312 10.93 -32.39 -24.46
CA LYS A 312 11.01 -31.85 -23.10
C LYS A 312 10.03 -30.70 -22.86
N GLY A 313 9.06 -30.52 -23.75
CA GLY A 313 8.08 -29.43 -23.68
C GLY A 313 8.66 -28.04 -23.96
N LEU A 314 9.98 -27.91 -24.25
CA LEU A 314 10.66 -26.64 -24.44
C LEU A 314 10.34 -26.06 -25.83
N PHE A 315 9.93 -24.79 -25.86
CA PHE A 315 9.83 -23.97 -27.08
C PHE A 315 10.73 -22.74 -26.96
N SER A 316 11.11 -22.18 -28.09
CA SER A 316 11.80 -20.90 -28.13
C SER A 316 11.51 -20.12 -29.44
N PHE A 317 11.53 -18.79 -29.33
CA PHE A 317 11.42 -17.89 -30.47
C PHE A 317 12.18 -16.58 -30.20
N GLN A 318 12.45 -15.84 -31.27
CA GLN A 318 13.03 -14.50 -31.18
C GLN A 318 11.91 -13.46 -31.01
N ALA A 319 11.89 -12.76 -29.89
CA ALA A 319 10.95 -11.68 -29.68
C ALA A 319 11.46 -10.37 -30.31
N ILE A 320 10.54 -9.62 -30.89
CA ILE A 320 10.74 -8.22 -31.26
C ILE A 320 10.49 -7.33 -30.02
N GLN A 321 11.00 -6.11 -30.01
CA GLN A 321 10.84 -5.14 -28.90
C GLN A 321 9.40 -4.61 -28.79
N ARG A 322 8.44 -5.52 -28.54
CA ARG A 322 7.02 -5.19 -28.39
C ARG A 322 6.39 -6.13 -27.38
N GLY A 323 5.30 -5.69 -26.77
CA GLY A 323 4.48 -6.58 -25.95
C GLY A 323 3.90 -7.71 -26.79
N TYR A 324 3.83 -8.92 -26.23
CA TYR A 324 3.29 -10.10 -26.91
C TYR A 324 2.45 -10.96 -25.96
N LEU A 325 1.47 -11.65 -26.53
CA LEU A 325 0.73 -12.75 -25.91
C LEU A 325 1.15 -14.06 -26.58
N LEU A 326 1.13 -15.15 -25.81
CA LEU A 326 1.34 -16.49 -26.32
C LEU A 326 0.03 -17.27 -26.36
N LEU A 327 -0.11 -18.12 -27.37
CA LEU A 327 -1.15 -19.15 -27.44
C LEU A 327 -0.48 -20.50 -27.70
N ALA A 328 -0.56 -21.41 -26.75
CA ALA A 328 -0.19 -22.82 -26.94
C ALA A 328 -1.41 -23.63 -27.33
N SER A 329 -1.22 -24.61 -28.21
CA SER A 329 -2.27 -25.53 -28.65
C SER A 329 -1.75 -26.95 -28.84
N LYS A 330 -2.52 -27.95 -28.41
CA LYS A 330 -2.24 -29.36 -28.60
C LYS A 330 -3.56 -30.12 -28.76
N GLY A 331 -3.84 -30.69 -29.96
CA GLY A 331 -5.15 -31.23 -30.26
C GLY A 331 -6.22 -30.14 -30.17
N ASP A 332 -7.28 -30.41 -29.41
CA ASP A 332 -8.38 -29.49 -29.13
C ASP A 332 -8.08 -28.55 -27.94
N GLN A 333 -7.01 -28.82 -27.20
CA GLN A 333 -6.60 -27.98 -26.07
C GLN A 333 -5.88 -26.70 -26.51
N GLN A 334 -6.25 -25.61 -25.86
CA GLN A 334 -5.61 -24.31 -26.04
C GLN A 334 -5.43 -23.61 -24.70
N LEU A 335 -4.37 -22.80 -24.59
CA LEU A 335 -4.14 -21.92 -23.47
C LEU A 335 -3.36 -20.68 -23.94
N SER A 336 -3.81 -19.49 -23.55
CA SER A 336 -3.03 -18.27 -23.77
C SER A 336 -2.38 -17.76 -22.49
N SER A 337 -1.26 -17.06 -22.66
CA SER A 337 -0.76 -16.20 -21.57
C SER A 337 -1.76 -15.08 -21.30
N TYR A 338 -1.94 -14.74 -20.01
CA TYR A 338 -2.95 -13.75 -19.61
C TYR A 338 -2.48 -12.31 -19.85
N ASN A 339 -1.25 -12.02 -19.46
CA ASN A 339 -0.69 -10.68 -19.55
C ASN A 339 0.22 -10.54 -20.76
N ASP A 340 0.36 -9.29 -21.24
CA ASP A 340 1.42 -8.95 -22.15
C ASP A 340 2.78 -9.21 -21.51
N HIS A 341 3.57 -10.02 -22.20
CA HIS A 341 4.99 -10.18 -21.90
C HIS A 341 5.77 -9.16 -22.72
N TYR A 342 6.82 -8.62 -22.16
CA TYR A 342 7.67 -7.65 -22.84
C TYR A 342 9.12 -8.12 -22.76
N ASN A 343 9.76 -8.30 -23.92
CA ASN A 343 11.18 -8.61 -23.98
C ASN A 343 11.94 -7.38 -24.48
N HIS A 344 12.82 -6.85 -23.65
CA HIS A 344 13.73 -5.77 -24.02
C HIS A 344 14.86 -6.35 -24.88
N GLY A 345 14.60 -6.53 -26.16
CA GLY A 345 15.49 -7.19 -27.14
C GLY A 345 16.74 -6.41 -27.55
N ARG A 346 17.18 -5.43 -26.78
CA ARG A 346 18.52 -4.88 -26.96
C ARG A 346 19.48 -5.71 -26.13
N VAL A 347 20.35 -6.43 -26.81
CA VAL A 347 21.59 -6.90 -26.22
C VAL A 347 22.35 -5.66 -25.76
N HIS A 348 22.16 -5.27 -24.50
CA HIS A 348 23.05 -4.32 -23.89
C HIS A 348 24.32 -5.09 -23.52
N ILE A 349 25.25 -5.17 -24.47
CA ILE A 349 26.61 -5.58 -24.15
C ILE A 349 27.21 -4.40 -23.37
N PRO A 350 27.45 -4.55 -22.06
CA PRO A 350 28.07 -3.51 -21.26
C PRO A 350 29.41 -3.16 -21.92
N ARG A 351 29.57 -1.90 -22.31
CA ARG A 351 30.88 -1.46 -22.82
C ARG A 351 31.86 -1.49 -21.69
N PRO A 352 33.09 -1.98 -21.94
CA PRO A 352 34.14 -1.85 -20.94
C PRO A 352 34.33 -0.41 -20.50
N TYR A 353 34.62 -0.19 -19.24
CA TYR A 353 34.84 1.14 -18.66
C TYR A 353 35.86 1.10 -17.53
N ASP A 354 36.48 2.24 -17.29
CA ASP A 354 37.44 2.41 -16.21
C ASP A 354 36.76 3.05 -15.00
N ARG A 355 37.03 2.53 -13.80
CA ARG A 355 36.51 3.10 -12.57
C ARG A 355 37.53 3.09 -11.44
N THR A 356 37.33 3.98 -10.48
CA THR A 356 38.04 3.96 -9.20
C THR A 356 37.09 3.53 -8.10
N ILE A 357 37.49 2.55 -7.31
CA ILE A 357 36.79 2.09 -6.10
C ILE A 357 37.50 2.72 -4.91
N PHE A 358 36.75 3.35 -4.02
CA PHE A 358 37.28 3.93 -2.80
C PHE A 358 36.99 3.08 -1.57
N PHE A 359 37.95 3.07 -0.67
CA PHE A 359 37.85 2.53 0.68
C PHE A 359 38.23 3.64 1.66
N THR A 360 37.44 3.83 2.70
CA THR A 360 37.73 4.75 3.80
C THR A 360 37.95 3.97 5.08
N ASP A 361 38.75 4.48 6.00
CA ASP A 361 39.01 3.82 7.28
C ASP A 361 37.77 3.79 8.19
N ARG A 362 36.78 4.67 7.93
CA ARG A 362 35.49 4.73 8.65
C ARG A 362 34.38 5.20 7.72
N SER A 363 33.14 4.96 8.13
CA SER A 363 31.94 5.51 7.51
C SER A 363 31.42 6.77 8.18
N LEU A 364 31.90 7.07 9.42
CA LEU A 364 31.50 8.19 10.26
C LEU A 364 32.72 8.85 10.90
N TYR A 365 32.80 10.16 10.79
CA TYR A 365 33.88 10.98 11.33
C TYR A 365 33.32 12.14 12.15
N ARG A 366 34.11 12.61 13.12
CA ARG A 366 33.85 13.90 13.80
C ARG A 366 34.49 15.05 13.02
N PRO A 367 33.96 16.30 13.16
CA PRO A 367 34.62 17.47 12.65
C PRO A 367 36.08 17.57 13.12
N GLY A 368 36.99 17.81 12.21
CA GLY A 368 38.43 17.87 12.47
C GLY A 368 39.18 16.55 12.45
N GLN A 369 38.49 15.39 12.37
CA GLN A 369 39.15 14.12 12.20
C GLN A 369 39.71 13.93 10.79
N THR A 370 40.81 13.20 10.70
CA THR A 370 41.41 12.83 9.41
C THR A 370 40.62 11.69 8.78
N VAL A 371 40.15 11.90 7.56
CA VAL A 371 39.55 10.89 6.67
C VAL A 371 40.68 10.28 5.87
N GLN A 372 41.04 9.03 6.16
CA GLN A 372 42.00 8.31 5.36
C GLN A 372 41.27 7.51 4.29
N TYR A 373 41.78 7.50 3.08
CA TYR A 373 41.20 6.77 1.99
C TYR A 373 42.25 6.06 1.13
N LYS A 374 41.80 4.96 0.51
CA LYS A 374 42.53 4.26 -0.55
C LYS A 374 41.65 4.19 -1.78
N GLY A 375 42.23 4.46 -2.94
CA GLY A 375 41.59 4.27 -4.24
C GLY A 375 42.23 3.11 -4.99
N LEU A 376 41.43 2.36 -5.74
CA LEU A 376 41.87 1.33 -6.66
C LEU A 376 41.27 1.60 -8.03
N SER A 377 42.09 1.87 -9.01
CA SER A 377 41.69 2.09 -10.42
C SER A 377 41.69 0.78 -11.16
N ILE A 378 40.55 0.43 -11.73
CA ILE A 378 40.36 -0.83 -12.47
C ILE A 378 39.67 -0.61 -13.81
N HIS A 379 40.01 -1.44 -14.78
CA HIS A 379 39.26 -1.65 -16.01
C HIS A 379 38.24 -2.74 -15.77
N VAL A 380 36.99 -2.48 -16.13
CA VAL A 380 35.84 -3.39 -15.93
C VAL A 380 35.29 -3.80 -17.28
N ASP A 381 35.43 -5.04 -17.63
CA ASP A 381 34.76 -5.66 -18.77
C ASP A 381 33.88 -6.81 -18.27
N SER A 382 32.69 -6.46 -17.84
CA SER A 382 31.73 -7.39 -17.24
C SER A 382 31.12 -8.37 -18.26
N HIS A 383 31.24 -8.10 -19.57
CA HIS A 383 30.76 -9.02 -20.60
C HIS A 383 31.68 -10.24 -20.73
N ASN A 384 33.00 -10.01 -20.66
CA ASN A 384 34.02 -11.03 -20.79
C ASN A 384 34.55 -11.51 -19.43
N ASP A 385 33.94 -11.09 -18.33
CA ASP A 385 34.37 -11.35 -16.94
C ASP A 385 35.86 -11.02 -16.72
N ASN A 386 36.33 -9.93 -17.33
CA ASN A 386 37.70 -9.49 -17.32
C ASN A 386 37.85 -8.21 -16.53
N TYR A 387 38.51 -8.32 -15.37
CA TYR A 387 38.79 -7.18 -14.46
C TYR A 387 40.31 -7.08 -14.27
N ARG A 388 40.87 -5.92 -14.55
CA ARG A 388 42.30 -5.68 -14.41
C ARG A 388 42.58 -4.32 -13.77
N THR A 389 43.63 -4.23 -13.00
CA THR A 389 44.09 -2.95 -12.42
C THR A 389 44.67 -2.05 -13.49
N ILE A 390 44.62 -0.73 -13.26
CA ILE A 390 45.21 0.28 -14.14
C ILE A 390 46.43 0.88 -13.44
N PRO A 391 47.64 0.36 -13.69
CA PRO A 391 48.86 0.87 -13.10
C PRO A 391 49.17 2.28 -13.61
N ASN A 392 49.86 3.05 -12.79
CA ASN A 392 50.33 4.40 -13.12
C ASN A 392 49.24 5.42 -13.50
N ALA A 393 47.95 5.11 -13.26
CA ALA A 393 46.86 6.02 -13.55
C ALA A 393 47.00 7.33 -12.80
N LEU A 394 46.87 8.47 -13.51
CA LEU A 394 46.77 9.79 -12.90
C LEU A 394 45.32 10.00 -12.45
N VAL A 395 45.14 10.24 -11.15
CA VAL A 395 43.80 10.39 -10.54
C VAL A 395 43.76 11.66 -9.70
N THR A 396 42.81 12.54 -9.99
CA THR A 396 42.54 13.70 -9.14
C THR A 396 41.31 13.43 -8.29
N VAL A 397 41.47 13.45 -6.96
CA VAL A 397 40.40 13.27 -5.99
C VAL A 397 39.95 14.59 -5.43
N SER A 398 38.67 14.90 -5.56
CA SER A 398 38.01 16.08 -4.97
C SER A 398 37.24 15.61 -3.71
N PHE A 399 37.45 16.31 -2.60
CA PHE A 399 36.67 16.18 -1.39
C PHE A 399 35.55 17.24 -1.40
N ARG A 400 34.28 16.78 -1.24
CA ARG A 400 33.09 17.63 -1.31
C ARG A 400 32.31 17.59 -0.02
N ASP A 401 31.82 18.76 0.41
CA ASP A 401 30.94 18.89 1.56
C ASP A 401 29.50 18.42 1.23
N ARG A 402 28.59 18.48 2.23
CA ARG A 402 27.17 18.10 2.11
C ARG A 402 26.45 18.84 0.96
N ASN A 403 26.85 20.06 0.65
CA ASN A 403 26.27 20.90 -0.41
C ASN A 403 26.91 20.64 -1.78
N GLY A 404 27.81 19.66 -1.89
CA GLY A 404 28.55 19.36 -3.11
C GLY A 404 29.70 20.33 -3.45
N LYS A 405 29.98 21.30 -2.57
CA LYS A 405 31.09 22.24 -2.76
C LYS A 405 32.43 21.53 -2.52
N GLU A 406 33.37 21.70 -3.43
CA GLU A 406 34.74 21.20 -3.26
C GLU A 406 35.42 21.93 -2.12
N ILE A 407 35.98 21.18 -1.17
CA ILE A 407 36.68 21.67 0.01
C ILE A 407 38.12 21.18 0.12
N GLY A 408 38.49 20.27 -0.77
CA GLY A 408 39.87 19.80 -0.88
C GLY A 408 40.09 19.05 -2.19
N ARG A 409 41.33 19.04 -2.65
CA ARG A 409 41.73 18.36 -3.88
C ARG A 409 43.13 17.79 -3.73
N GLN A 410 43.32 16.53 -4.18
CA GLN A 410 44.62 15.89 -4.22
C GLN A 410 44.80 15.13 -5.53
N GLN A 411 46.02 15.17 -6.07
CA GLN A 411 46.40 14.42 -7.27
C GLN A 411 47.30 13.25 -6.87
N HIS A 412 47.03 12.10 -7.46
CA HIS A 412 47.75 10.84 -7.19
C HIS A 412 48.18 10.19 -8.50
N ARG A 413 49.27 9.46 -8.43
CA ARG A 413 49.68 8.47 -9.42
C ARG A 413 49.50 7.10 -8.77
N ALA A 414 48.69 6.24 -9.37
CA ALA A 414 48.54 4.87 -8.90
C ALA A 414 49.86 4.08 -9.02
N ASN A 415 50.06 3.16 -8.13
CA ASN A 415 51.20 2.21 -8.18
C ASN A 415 50.98 1.08 -9.21
N ASP A 416 51.87 0.12 -9.27
CA ASP A 416 51.81 -1.01 -10.21
C ASP A 416 50.54 -1.90 -10.01
N TYR A 417 49.92 -1.85 -8.84
CA TYR A 417 48.66 -2.51 -8.53
C TYR A 417 47.42 -1.63 -8.80
N GLY A 418 47.59 -0.47 -9.43
CA GLY A 418 46.48 0.46 -9.69
C GLY A 418 45.95 1.17 -8.46
N SER A 419 46.64 1.09 -7.31
CA SER A 419 46.20 1.66 -6.05
C SER A 419 46.93 2.97 -5.68
N PHE A 420 46.23 3.83 -4.96
CA PHE A 420 46.77 5.05 -4.37
C PHE A 420 46.07 5.33 -3.02
N SER A 421 46.70 6.16 -2.18
CA SER A 421 46.11 6.52 -0.88
C SER A 421 46.27 8.03 -0.63
N GLY A 422 45.38 8.58 0.19
CA GLY A 422 45.40 9.98 0.56
C GLY A 422 44.65 10.23 1.86
N LYS A 423 44.62 11.48 2.27
CA LYS A 423 43.90 11.93 3.47
C LYS A 423 43.34 13.32 3.31
N PHE A 424 42.20 13.59 3.89
CA PHE A 424 41.61 14.91 4.07
C PHE A 424 41.21 15.11 5.52
N ASN A 425 41.12 16.34 6.00
CA ASN A 425 40.55 16.61 7.31
C ASN A 425 39.08 16.99 7.15
N ALA A 426 38.21 16.35 7.94
CA ALA A 426 36.80 16.70 8.00
C ALA A 426 36.64 18.15 8.50
N PRO A 427 35.89 19.01 7.84
CA PRO A 427 35.80 20.41 8.18
C PRO A 427 35.11 20.64 9.52
N ARG A 428 35.46 21.70 10.24
CA ARG A 428 34.81 22.11 11.52
C ARG A 428 33.82 23.27 11.33
N ASP A 429 33.93 24.00 10.24
CA ASP A 429 33.25 25.25 9.94
C ASP A 429 32.14 25.11 8.87
N ARG A 430 31.65 23.91 8.65
CA ARG A 430 30.65 23.61 7.61
C ARG A 430 29.47 22.84 8.13
N VAL A 431 28.38 22.84 7.35
CA VAL A 431 27.19 22.05 7.63
C VAL A 431 27.57 20.56 7.65
N LEU A 432 27.28 19.93 8.77
CA LEU A 432 27.54 18.50 9.00
C LEU A 432 26.62 17.62 8.16
N GLY A 433 27.00 16.37 8.00
CA GLY A 433 26.25 15.33 7.30
C GLY A 433 27.07 14.61 6.25
N ARG A 434 26.41 14.12 5.20
CA ARG A 434 27.04 13.30 4.16
C ARG A 434 27.99 14.11 3.31
N MET A 435 29.26 13.70 3.29
CA MET A 435 30.33 14.23 2.45
C MET A 435 30.83 13.18 1.49
N SER A 436 31.59 13.57 0.45
CA SER A 436 32.02 12.63 -0.58
C SER A 436 33.43 12.90 -1.12
N LEU A 437 34.08 11.79 -1.50
CA LEU A 437 35.25 11.80 -2.37
C LEU A 437 34.79 11.52 -3.79
N GLN A 438 35.30 12.23 -4.76
CA GLN A 438 34.95 12.08 -6.16
C GLN A 438 36.19 12.22 -7.04
N VAL A 439 36.35 11.32 -8.00
CA VAL A 439 37.39 11.48 -9.03
C VAL A 439 36.93 12.50 -10.06
N THR A 440 37.71 13.54 -10.26
CA THR A 440 37.49 14.60 -11.26
C THR A 440 38.31 14.41 -12.52
N THR A 441 39.47 13.74 -12.43
CA THR A 441 40.34 13.41 -13.57
C THR A 441 40.82 11.97 -13.38
N GLY A 442 40.74 11.16 -14.44
CA GLY A 442 41.10 9.72 -14.43
C GLY A 442 39.87 8.82 -14.37
N PRO A 443 40.05 7.51 -14.05
CA PRO A 443 38.96 6.55 -13.94
C PRO A 443 37.91 7.00 -12.94
N ARG A 444 36.66 7.19 -13.39
CA ARG A 444 35.56 7.75 -12.56
C ARG A 444 35.30 6.91 -11.31
N GLY A 445 35.01 7.58 -10.21
CA GLY A 445 34.64 6.91 -8.96
C GLY A 445 34.22 7.91 -7.91
N SER A 446 33.41 7.45 -6.96
CA SER A 446 33.01 8.25 -5.80
C SER A 446 32.73 7.35 -4.60
N SER A 447 32.94 7.89 -3.40
CA SER A 447 32.53 7.29 -2.13
C SER A 447 32.01 8.37 -1.21
N SER A 448 31.12 8.02 -0.30
CA SER A 448 30.56 8.95 0.67
C SER A 448 30.65 8.41 2.09
N PHE A 449 30.74 9.32 3.03
CA PHE A 449 30.80 9.08 4.47
C PHE A 449 30.11 10.21 5.20
N ASN A 450 29.77 10.01 6.47
CA ASN A 450 29.14 11.04 7.29
C ASN A 450 30.16 11.77 8.16
N VAL A 451 29.98 13.08 8.33
CA VAL A 451 30.70 13.91 9.30
C VAL A 451 29.68 14.49 10.27
N GLU A 452 29.72 14.04 11.53
CA GLU A 452 28.73 14.35 12.55
C GLU A 452 29.38 14.50 13.93
N GLU A 453 28.82 15.40 14.76
CA GLU A 453 29.15 15.43 16.17
C GLU A 453 28.36 14.33 16.89
N TYR A 454 28.97 13.20 17.13
CA TYR A 454 28.35 12.14 17.90
C TYR A 454 28.98 12.06 19.28
N LYS A 455 28.13 12.00 20.30
CA LYS A 455 28.55 11.60 21.66
C LYS A 455 28.54 10.07 21.71
N ARG A 456 29.54 9.47 22.34
CA ARG A 456 29.47 8.03 22.65
C ARG A 456 28.28 7.82 23.58
N PRO A 457 27.36 6.94 23.23
CA PRO A 457 26.25 6.62 24.12
C PRO A 457 26.81 6.09 25.44
N LYS A 458 26.20 6.49 26.57
CA LYS A 458 26.58 6.04 27.89
C LYS A 458 25.82 4.79 28.30
N PHE A 459 24.64 4.56 27.73
CA PHE A 459 23.77 3.44 28.03
C PHE A 459 23.02 2.95 26.78
N GLU A 460 22.51 1.76 26.87
CA GLU A 460 21.63 1.13 25.87
C GLU A 460 20.29 0.80 26.50
N VAL A 461 19.27 0.66 25.64
CA VAL A 461 17.91 0.30 26.04
C VAL A 461 17.52 -0.96 25.24
N ASP A 462 17.19 -2.02 25.96
CA ASP A 462 16.64 -3.24 25.40
C ASP A 462 15.15 -3.33 25.71
N LEU A 463 14.32 -3.61 24.71
CA LEU A 463 12.89 -3.82 24.85
C LEU A 463 12.57 -5.24 24.37
N LYS A 464 12.22 -6.11 25.30
CA LYS A 464 11.95 -7.52 25.02
C LYS A 464 10.57 -7.71 24.41
N ALA A 465 10.49 -8.58 23.40
CA ALA A 465 9.22 -9.00 22.84
C ALA A 465 8.35 -9.67 23.93
N PRO A 466 7.00 -9.60 23.80
CA PRO A 466 6.11 -10.24 24.76
C PRO A 466 6.32 -11.76 24.76
N GLU A 467 6.36 -12.38 25.95
CA GLU A 467 6.56 -13.83 26.11
C GLU A 467 5.36 -14.67 25.64
N THR A 468 4.20 -14.06 25.57
CA THR A 468 2.95 -14.70 25.16
C THR A 468 2.41 -14.10 23.86
N ALA A 469 1.78 -14.93 23.02
CA ALA A 469 1.14 -14.46 21.80
C ALA A 469 0.03 -13.43 22.13
N ALA A 470 0.17 -12.23 21.57
CA ALA A 470 -0.82 -11.18 21.72
C ALA A 470 -2.08 -11.51 20.92
N LYS A 471 -3.25 -11.35 21.54
CA LYS A 471 -4.56 -11.43 20.87
C LYS A 471 -5.06 -10.01 20.57
N LEU A 472 -5.79 -9.85 19.47
CA LEU A 472 -6.46 -8.59 19.17
C LEU A 472 -7.42 -8.22 20.30
N ASN A 473 -7.46 -6.95 20.67
CA ASN A 473 -8.17 -6.39 21.83
C ASN A 473 -7.68 -6.90 23.20
N GLY A 474 -6.63 -7.71 23.24
CA GLY A 474 -5.98 -8.14 24.48
C GLY A 474 -4.93 -7.13 24.97
N GLU A 475 -4.64 -7.18 26.28
CA GLU A 475 -3.55 -6.42 26.87
C GLU A 475 -2.20 -7.04 26.47
N VAL A 476 -1.28 -6.22 26.00
CA VAL A 476 0.11 -6.57 25.70
C VAL A 476 1.01 -5.91 26.72
N ARG A 477 1.89 -6.69 27.31
CA ARG A 477 2.90 -6.22 28.27
C ARG A 477 4.28 -6.52 27.71
N LEU A 478 5.15 -5.50 27.75
CA LEU A 478 6.55 -5.63 27.39
C LEU A 478 7.39 -5.10 28.55
N SER A 479 8.51 -5.74 28.79
CA SER A 479 9.51 -5.26 29.72
C SER A 479 10.72 -4.70 28.95
N GLY A 480 11.16 -3.51 29.35
CA GLY A 480 12.38 -2.90 28.86
C GLY A 480 13.41 -2.76 29.98
N LYS A 481 14.67 -2.60 29.60
CA LYS A 481 15.77 -2.37 30.53
C LYS A 481 16.75 -1.36 29.94
N ALA A 482 17.10 -0.36 30.73
CA ALA A 482 18.16 0.59 30.43
C ALA A 482 19.42 0.26 31.24
N THR A 483 20.52 0.03 30.55
CA THR A 483 21.79 -0.42 31.17
C THR A 483 22.94 0.41 30.63
N ALA A 484 23.76 0.97 31.50
CA ALA A 484 24.99 1.65 31.10
C ALA A 484 25.97 0.64 30.48
N TYR A 485 26.80 1.09 29.56
CA TYR A 485 27.86 0.24 28.98
C TYR A 485 28.90 -0.24 30.00
N THR A 486 28.89 0.33 31.19
CA THR A 486 29.67 -0.16 32.35
C THR A 486 28.97 -1.30 33.09
N GLY A 487 27.75 -1.68 32.70
CA GLY A 487 26.94 -2.71 33.36
C GLY A 487 26.01 -2.16 34.46
N ALA A 488 26.09 -0.88 34.83
CA ALA A 488 25.24 -0.30 35.87
C ALA A 488 23.80 -0.06 35.34
N ALA A 489 22.80 -0.27 36.19
CA ALA A 489 21.42 0.03 35.89
C ALA A 489 21.19 1.54 35.77
N ILE A 490 20.36 1.98 34.81
CA ILE A 490 19.92 3.38 34.70
C ILE A 490 18.61 3.55 35.47
N ASN A 491 18.71 4.06 36.66
CA ASN A 491 17.59 4.31 37.59
C ASN A 491 17.00 5.70 37.38
N ASP A 492 15.73 5.88 37.68
CA ASP A 492 14.96 7.15 37.64
C ASP A 492 15.00 7.87 36.28
N ALA A 493 15.28 7.13 35.21
CA ALA A 493 15.22 7.65 33.85
C ALA A 493 13.76 7.78 33.41
N LYS A 494 13.42 8.89 32.77
CA LYS A 494 12.08 9.09 32.17
C LYS A 494 11.97 8.31 30.88
N VAL A 495 10.97 7.44 30.80
CA VAL A 495 10.66 6.65 29.61
C VAL A 495 9.38 7.17 28.98
N LYS A 496 9.48 7.74 27.79
CA LYS A 496 8.33 8.07 26.96
C LYS A 496 8.15 6.98 25.92
N TRP A 497 6.98 6.38 25.89
CA TRP A 497 6.71 5.33 24.92
C TRP A 497 5.45 5.63 24.11
N ARG A 498 5.42 5.10 22.88
CA ARG A 498 4.27 5.14 21.99
C ARG A 498 4.17 3.88 21.17
N VAL A 499 2.96 3.51 20.81
CA VAL A 499 2.65 2.33 19.99
C VAL A 499 1.98 2.77 18.70
N VAL A 500 2.56 2.38 17.58
CA VAL A 500 2.03 2.66 16.25
C VAL A 500 1.55 1.35 15.63
N ARG A 501 0.27 1.31 15.26
CA ARG A 501 -0.33 0.21 14.50
C ARG A 501 -0.21 0.50 13.02
N GLU A 502 0.24 -0.49 12.26
CA GLU A 502 0.28 -0.50 10.80
C GLU A 502 -0.53 -1.69 10.28
N VAL A 503 -1.41 -1.45 9.33
CA VAL A 503 -2.12 -2.53 8.65
C VAL A 503 -1.25 -3.07 7.52
N ARG A 504 -1.07 -4.38 7.48
CA ARG A 504 -0.35 -5.10 6.43
C ARG A 504 -1.24 -6.14 5.80
N TYR A 505 -1.14 -6.26 4.50
CA TYR A 505 -1.82 -7.29 3.73
C TYR A 505 -0.84 -8.37 3.31
N PRO A 506 -1.29 -9.63 3.14
CA PRO A 506 -0.42 -10.71 2.68
C PRO A 506 0.29 -10.36 1.37
N THR A 507 1.52 -10.82 1.19
CA THR A 507 2.37 -10.50 0.02
C THR A 507 1.77 -11.01 -1.31
N TRP A 508 0.97 -12.07 -1.28
CA TRP A 508 0.24 -12.59 -2.45
C TRP A 508 -0.83 -11.61 -2.97
N TRP A 509 -1.31 -10.69 -2.16
CA TRP A 509 -2.23 -9.63 -2.57
C TRP A 509 -1.65 -8.77 -3.71
N GLY A 510 -0.39 -8.39 -3.66
CA GLY A 510 0.28 -7.57 -4.67
C GLY A 510 0.49 -8.27 -6.01
N SER A 511 0.66 -9.60 -6.02
CA SER A 511 0.85 -10.38 -7.24
C SER A 511 -0.47 -10.78 -7.92
N TYR A 512 -1.56 -10.93 -7.15
CA TYR A 512 -2.88 -11.29 -7.65
C TYR A 512 -3.72 -10.09 -8.13
N TYR A 513 -3.47 -8.89 -7.57
CA TYR A 513 -4.27 -7.69 -7.80
C TYR A 513 -3.44 -6.48 -8.23
N TRP A 514 -2.45 -6.68 -9.11
CA TRP A 514 -1.60 -5.59 -9.61
C TRP A 514 -2.38 -4.39 -10.21
N TRP A 515 -3.64 -4.58 -10.56
CA TRP A 515 -4.57 -3.57 -11.11
C TRP A 515 -5.49 -2.93 -10.05
N ARG A 516 -5.51 -3.44 -8.82
CA ARG A 516 -6.16 -2.78 -7.68
C ARG A 516 -5.10 -2.03 -6.88
N PRO A 517 -5.32 -0.73 -6.57
CA PRO A 517 -4.47 -0.07 -5.60
C PRO A 517 -4.51 -0.90 -4.31
N MET A 518 -3.34 -1.30 -3.82
CA MET A 518 -3.24 -1.96 -2.52
C MET A 518 -3.94 -1.07 -1.49
N PRO A 519 -4.84 -1.61 -0.65
CA PRO A 519 -5.39 -0.83 0.42
C PRO A 519 -4.22 -0.32 1.25
N GLN A 520 -4.02 1.00 1.27
CA GLN A 520 -2.97 1.59 2.10
C GLN A 520 -3.49 1.59 3.53
N GLY A 521 -3.02 0.65 4.32
CA GLY A 521 -3.21 0.68 5.75
C GLY A 521 -2.57 1.94 6.32
N LYS A 522 -3.37 2.81 6.91
CA LYS A 522 -2.87 4.01 7.57
C LYS A 522 -2.11 3.59 8.82
N SER A 523 -0.87 4.02 8.93
CA SER A 523 -0.12 3.95 10.19
C SER A 523 -0.77 4.90 11.20
N GLN A 524 -1.13 4.39 12.39
CA GLN A 524 -1.81 5.17 13.43
C GLN A 524 -1.20 4.90 14.80
N GLU A 525 -0.90 5.95 15.54
CA GLU A 525 -0.59 5.83 16.95
C GLU A 525 -1.85 5.45 17.73
N ILE A 526 -1.77 4.34 18.47
CA ILE A 526 -2.91 3.77 19.20
C ILE A 526 -2.77 3.86 20.73
N ALA A 527 -1.55 4.05 21.21
CA ALA A 527 -1.26 4.19 22.63
C ALA A 527 0.05 4.95 22.85
N HIS A 528 0.14 5.68 23.95
CA HIS A 528 1.38 6.28 24.44
C HIS A 528 1.31 6.40 25.97
N GLY A 529 2.44 6.67 26.60
CA GLY A 529 2.52 6.89 28.02
C GLY A 529 3.92 7.25 28.49
N ASP A 530 4.00 7.60 29.75
CA ASP A 530 5.23 7.93 30.45
C ASP A 530 5.40 6.98 31.63
N VAL A 531 6.60 6.42 31.81
CA VAL A 531 6.98 5.62 32.98
C VAL A 531 8.40 5.99 33.40
N THR A 532 8.81 5.57 34.60
CA THR A 532 10.17 5.77 35.09
C THR A 532 10.85 4.44 35.30
N THR A 533 12.13 4.35 34.98
CA THR A 533 12.89 3.12 35.23
C THR A 533 13.04 2.83 36.71
N LYS A 534 12.94 1.56 37.06
CA LYS A 534 13.11 1.05 38.44
C LYS A 534 14.60 1.05 38.86
N PRO A 535 14.94 0.81 40.12
CA PRO A 535 16.34 0.76 40.59
C PRO A 535 17.24 -0.23 39.82
N ASP A 536 16.67 -1.29 39.25
CA ASP A 536 17.38 -2.27 38.43
C ASP A 536 17.45 -1.88 36.96
N GLY A 537 16.99 -0.69 36.60
CA GLY A 537 16.92 -0.16 35.23
C GLY A 537 15.74 -0.68 34.41
N SER A 538 14.87 -1.52 34.96
CA SER A 538 13.71 -2.06 34.25
C SER A 538 12.54 -1.07 34.18
N PHE A 539 11.70 -1.20 33.13
CA PHE A 539 10.44 -0.50 32.98
C PHE A 539 9.44 -1.37 32.23
N ASP A 540 8.15 -1.09 32.43
CA ASP A 540 7.08 -1.86 31.81
C ASP A 540 6.25 -0.96 30.89
N VAL A 541 5.97 -1.47 29.67
CA VAL A 541 5.03 -0.85 28.71
C VAL A 541 3.80 -1.74 28.60
N LYS A 542 2.61 -1.13 28.75
CA LYS A 542 1.33 -1.83 28.66
C LYS A 542 0.41 -1.11 27.70
N PHE A 543 -0.18 -1.86 26.76
CA PHE A 543 -1.18 -1.31 25.84
C PHE A 543 -2.18 -2.39 25.40
N THR A 544 -3.30 -1.98 24.84
CA THR A 544 -4.27 -2.89 24.23
C THR A 544 -3.99 -2.99 22.73
N ALA A 545 -3.88 -4.20 22.18
CA ALA A 545 -3.64 -4.46 20.77
C ALA A 545 -4.92 -4.22 19.92
N LYS A 546 -5.33 -2.95 19.79
CA LYS A 546 -6.55 -2.56 19.06
C LYS A 546 -6.38 -2.77 17.56
N PRO A 547 -7.26 -3.57 16.89
CA PRO A 547 -7.25 -3.71 15.44
C PRO A 547 -7.74 -2.43 14.75
N ASP A 548 -7.59 -2.37 13.44
CA ASP A 548 -8.24 -1.36 12.61
C ASP A 548 -9.58 -1.88 12.13
N ASN A 549 -10.66 -1.44 12.72
CA ASN A 549 -12.01 -1.86 12.36
C ASN A 549 -12.50 -1.25 11.03
N SER A 550 -11.74 -0.33 10.43
CA SER A 550 -12.07 0.23 9.11
C SER A 550 -11.64 -0.68 7.95
N VAL A 551 -10.83 -1.71 8.23
CA VAL A 551 -10.41 -2.70 7.23
C VAL A 551 -11.24 -3.96 7.35
N SER A 552 -11.61 -4.54 6.19
CA SER A 552 -12.42 -5.75 6.17
C SER A 552 -11.63 -6.96 6.66
N ALA A 553 -12.22 -7.76 7.56
CA ALA A 553 -11.64 -9.03 7.99
C ALA A 553 -11.49 -10.03 6.83
N SER A 554 -12.34 -9.90 5.78
CA SER A 554 -12.27 -10.76 4.58
C SER A 554 -11.00 -10.53 3.75
N ASP A 555 -10.30 -9.43 3.97
CA ASP A 555 -9.04 -9.12 3.31
C ASP A 555 -7.83 -9.69 4.06
N GLU A 556 -8.07 -10.45 5.12
CA GLU A 556 -7.06 -11.09 5.97
C GLU A 556 -5.94 -10.12 6.41
N PRO A 557 -6.29 -8.94 6.95
CA PRO A 557 -5.29 -7.96 7.36
C PRO A 557 -4.46 -8.48 8.53
N THR A 558 -3.17 -8.21 8.48
CA THR A 558 -2.26 -8.39 9.60
C THR A 558 -1.97 -7.04 10.23
N PHE A 559 -2.00 -6.95 11.57
CA PHE A 559 -1.68 -5.72 12.28
C PHE A 559 -0.28 -5.82 12.87
N ARG A 560 0.61 -4.93 12.42
CA ARG A 560 1.93 -4.75 13.01
C ARG A 560 1.87 -3.63 14.03
N TYR A 561 2.30 -3.93 15.25
CA TYR A 561 2.45 -2.96 16.33
C TYR A 561 3.94 -2.68 16.50
N THR A 562 4.33 -1.42 16.27
CA THR A 562 5.70 -0.96 16.51
C THR A 562 5.73 -0.10 17.75
N ILE A 563 6.51 -0.51 18.73
CA ILE A 563 6.67 0.16 20.00
C ILE A 563 7.96 0.99 19.96
N TYR A 564 7.86 2.25 20.29
CA TYR A 564 8.97 3.17 20.46
C TYR A 564 9.06 3.52 21.94
N ALA A 565 10.25 3.48 22.49
CA ALA A 565 10.51 3.87 23.87
C ALA A 565 11.76 4.75 23.91
N ASP A 566 11.62 6.00 24.30
CA ASP A 566 12.69 6.96 24.46
C ASP A 566 13.00 7.10 25.95
N VAL A 567 14.17 6.64 26.36
CA VAL A 567 14.63 6.69 27.76
C VAL A 567 15.57 7.86 27.94
N THR A 568 15.21 8.80 28.80
CA THR A 568 16.03 9.97 29.12
C THR A 568 16.57 9.83 30.55
N ASP A 569 17.89 9.76 30.68
CA ASP A 569 18.54 9.68 31.99
C ASP A 569 18.49 11.01 32.77
N THR A 570 18.93 11.00 34.03
CA THR A 570 18.99 12.18 34.87
C THR A 570 19.97 13.25 34.39
N THR A 571 20.89 12.91 33.45
CA THR A 571 21.83 13.84 32.83
C THR A 571 21.31 14.44 31.52
N GLY A 572 20.07 14.06 31.11
CA GLY A 572 19.43 14.53 29.88
C GLY A 572 19.86 13.79 28.61
N GLU A 573 20.58 12.68 28.71
CA GLU A 573 20.88 11.82 27.56
C GLU A 573 19.65 10.94 27.25
N THR A 574 19.22 10.91 25.99
CA THR A 574 18.07 10.11 25.52
C THR A 574 18.52 8.99 24.59
N ARG A 575 17.97 7.83 24.77
CA ARG A 575 18.15 6.62 23.96
C ARG A 575 16.82 5.98 23.65
#